data_538bb7beba6751b558302cbd315f901b
#
_entry.id   538bb7beba6751b558302cbd315f901b
#
_cell.length_a   1.000
_cell.length_b   1.000
_cell.length_c   1.000
_cell.angle_alpha   90.00
_cell.angle_beta   90.00
_cell.angle_gamma   90.00
#
_symmetry.space_group_name_H-M   'P 1'
#
loop_
_entity.id
_entity.type
_entity.pdbx_description
1 polymer ?
#
loop_
_entity_poly.entity_id
_entity_poly.type
_entity_poly.pdbx_seq_one_letter_code
_entity_poly.pdbx_strand_id
1 'polypeptide(L)'
;MVSAPSGAGKTTLVERIRRTSNLFYSVSCTTRRPRAGEIDGQDYRFLSDADFRERVAKGDFVEHAQVHGDHYGTLREPIVTNLETGKDVLIDIDTQGAAVIRNCGDPLIRDALTDVFIMPPDLEELRKRLLKRGTETAQQIDSRLATAAREMEHWRDYHYTIISGSVEEDLQRFRQIMDAESYLSRRLIEK
;
A
#
# COMPACT_ATOMS: atom_id res chain seq x y z
N MET A 1 1.96 -1.88 6.52
CA MET A 1 1.50 -1.03 5.40
C MET A 1 2.67 -0.75 4.47
N VAL A 2 2.46 -0.80 3.16
CA VAL A 2 3.51 -0.55 2.16
C VAL A 2 3.06 0.55 1.21
N SER A 3 3.92 1.53 0.98
CA SER A 3 3.73 2.60 0.01
C SER A 3 4.96 2.78 -0.87
N ALA A 4 4.78 3.43 -2.01
CA ALA A 4 5.86 3.74 -2.92
C ALA A 4 5.44 4.86 -3.87
N PRO A 5 6.39 5.59 -4.45
CA PRO A 5 6.12 6.46 -5.58
C PRO A 5 5.59 5.68 -6.78
N SER A 6 4.82 6.37 -7.62
CA SER A 6 4.30 5.78 -8.85
C SER A 6 5.44 5.20 -9.71
N GLY A 7 5.34 3.90 -10.03
CA GLY A 7 6.34 3.22 -10.85
C GLY A 7 7.53 2.59 -10.12
N ALA A 8 7.64 2.73 -8.80
CA ALA A 8 8.78 2.21 -8.02
C ALA A 8 8.82 0.68 -7.86
N GLY A 9 7.81 -0.07 -8.33
CA GLY A 9 7.81 -1.54 -8.26
C GLY A 9 6.99 -2.14 -7.12
N LYS A 10 6.23 -1.32 -6.38
CA LYS A 10 5.38 -1.73 -5.25
C LYS A 10 4.53 -2.96 -5.54
N THR A 11 3.76 -2.96 -6.63
CA THR A 11 2.87 -4.06 -7.01
C THR A 11 3.60 -5.40 -7.10
N THR A 12 4.77 -5.43 -7.75
CA THR A 12 5.56 -6.67 -7.90
C THR A 12 6.04 -7.19 -6.54
N LEU A 13 6.50 -6.31 -5.67
CA LEU A 13 6.92 -6.68 -4.32
C LEU A 13 5.72 -7.19 -3.48
N VAL A 14 4.60 -6.46 -3.50
CA VAL A 14 3.37 -6.84 -2.78
C VAL A 14 2.87 -8.21 -3.24
N GLU A 15 2.86 -8.50 -4.53
CA GLU A 15 2.49 -9.83 -5.05
C GLU A 15 3.42 -10.93 -4.54
N ARG A 16 4.74 -10.66 -4.46
CA ARG A 16 5.70 -11.61 -3.90
C ARG A 16 5.45 -11.86 -2.41
N ILE A 17 5.22 -10.79 -1.63
CA ILE A 17 4.89 -10.89 -0.21
C ILE A 17 3.63 -11.75 -0.02
N ARG A 18 2.55 -11.46 -0.75
CA ARG A 18 1.28 -12.20 -0.69
C ARG A 18 1.45 -13.71 -0.94
N ARG A 19 2.33 -14.09 -1.87
CA ARG A 19 2.56 -15.51 -2.24
C ARG A 19 3.47 -16.25 -1.27
N THR A 20 4.30 -15.55 -0.51
CA THR A 20 5.38 -16.16 0.26
C THR A 20 5.31 -15.91 1.76
N SER A 21 4.30 -15.18 2.23
CA SER A 21 4.10 -14.84 3.64
C SER A 21 2.69 -15.24 4.10
N ASN A 22 2.59 -15.71 5.34
CA ASN A 22 1.30 -16.05 5.95
C ASN A 22 0.68 -14.79 6.59
N LEU A 23 0.14 -13.90 5.75
CA LEU A 23 -0.51 -12.67 6.19
C LEU A 23 -1.85 -12.47 5.49
N PHE A 24 -2.70 -11.66 6.08
CA PHE A 24 -3.93 -11.22 5.43
C PHE A 24 -3.64 -10.01 4.53
N TYR A 25 -4.02 -10.09 3.26
CA TYR A 25 -3.94 -8.95 2.34
C TYR A 25 -5.27 -8.19 2.33
N SER A 26 -5.23 -6.93 2.74
CA SER A 26 -6.39 -6.05 2.72
C SER A 26 -6.65 -5.57 1.29
N VAL A 27 -7.66 -6.15 0.64
CA VAL A 27 -8.08 -5.77 -0.71
C VAL A 27 -8.83 -4.46 -0.65
N SER A 28 -8.31 -3.43 -1.33
CA SER A 28 -8.95 -2.10 -1.39
C SER A 28 -10.22 -2.10 -2.24
N CYS A 29 -11.16 -1.22 -1.90
CA CYS A 29 -12.34 -0.94 -2.71
C CYS A 29 -12.04 0.15 -3.75
N THR A 30 -12.72 0.10 -4.91
CA THR A 30 -12.69 1.17 -5.91
C THR A 30 -13.98 1.24 -6.70
N THR A 31 -14.35 2.45 -7.17
CA THR A 31 -15.44 2.66 -8.12
C THR A 31 -14.99 2.60 -9.57
N ARG A 32 -13.68 2.52 -9.80
CA ARG A 32 -13.08 2.33 -11.12
C ARG A 32 -13.55 1.00 -11.73
N ARG A 33 -13.84 1.01 -13.02
CA ARG A 33 -14.13 -0.25 -13.75
C ARG A 33 -12.89 -1.17 -13.74
N PRO A 34 -13.10 -2.49 -13.63
CA PRO A 34 -12.02 -3.47 -13.75
C PRO A 34 -11.26 -3.31 -15.08
N ARG A 35 -9.95 -3.45 -15.03
CA ARG A 35 -9.11 -3.59 -16.23
C ARG A 35 -9.11 -5.04 -16.69
N ALA A 36 -8.67 -5.29 -17.94
CA ALA A 36 -8.52 -6.65 -18.45
C ALA A 36 -7.59 -7.47 -17.54
N GLY A 37 -8.09 -8.60 -17.04
CA GLY A 37 -7.36 -9.52 -16.16
C GLY A 37 -7.49 -9.23 -14.66
N GLU A 38 -8.08 -8.12 -14.24
CA GLU A 38 -8.35 -7.86 -12.81
C GLU A 38 -9.56 -8.68 -12.33
N ILE A 39 -9.45 -9.26 -11.13
CA ILE A 39 -10.44 -10.13 -10.50
C ILE A 39 -11.00 -9.45 -9.26
N ASP A 40 -12.35 -9.35 -9.20
CA ASP A 40 -13.05 -8.81 -8.04
C ASP A 40 -12.74 -9.63 -6.77
N GLY A 41 -12.51 -8.91 -5.66
CA GLY A 41 -12.14 -9.49 -4.38
C GLY A 41 -10.68 -9.98 -4.28
N GLN A 42 -9.91 -9.91 -5.37
CA GLN A 42 -8.48 -10.25 -5.38
C GLN A 42 -7.58 -9.04 -5.62
N ASP A 43 -7.83 -8.30 -6.70
CA ASP A 43 -7.08 -7.09 -7.06
C ASP A 43 -7.69 -5.86 -6.40
N TYR A 44 -9.00 -5.73 -6.55
CA TYR A 44 -9.86 -4.74 -5.90
C TYR A 44 -11.22 -5.33 -5.59
N ARG A 45 -11.95 -4.70 -4.66
CA ARG A 45 -13.41 -4.84 -4.55
C ARG A 45 -14.02 -3.74 -5.38
N PHE A 46 -14.60 -4.10 -6.54
CA PHE A 46 -15.21 -3.14 -7.45
C PHE A 46 -16.63 -2.82 -6.99
N LEU A 47 -16.83 -1.58 -6.57
CA LEU A 47 -18.11 -1.09 -6.05
C LEU A 47 -18.78 -0.12 -7.03
N SER A 48 -20.09 -0.01 -6.96
CA SER A 48 -20.78 1.13 -7.57
C SER A 48 -20.51 2.40 -6.77
N ASP A 49 -20.67 3.58 -7.40
CA ASP A 49 -20.58 4.87 -6.71
C ASP A 49 -21.55 4.96 -5.52
N ALA A 50 -22.76 4.41 -5.68
CA ALA A 50 -23.77 4.39 -4.63
C ALA A 50 -23.34 3.55 -3.44
N ASP A 51 -22.86 2.31 -3.67
CA ASP A 51 -22.38 1.43 -2.61
C ASP A 51 -21.15 2.00 -1.89
N PHE A 52 -20.25 2.66 -2.64
CA PHE A 52 -19.08 3.29 -2.05
C PHE A 52 -19.48 4.43 -1.10
N ARG A 53 -20.38 5.33 -1.54
CA ARG A 53 -20.89 6.44 -0.73
C ARG A 53 -21.67 5.97 0.49
N GLU A 54 -22.46 4.91 0.36
CA GLU A 54 -23.14 4.31 1.51
C GLU A 54 -22.14 3.83 2.57
N ARG A 55 -21.06 3.16 2.16
CA ARG A 55 -19.99 2.71 3.06
C ARG A 55 -19.24 3.88 3.71
N VAL A 56 -18.98 4.96 2.96
CA VAL A 56 -18.40 6.19 3.53
C VAL A 56 -19.33 6.75 4.63
N ALA A 57 -20.64 6.83 4.36
CA ALA A 57 -21.60 7.34 5.33
C ALA A 57 -21.70 6.46 6.59
N LYS A 58 -21.47 5.15 6.48
CA LYS A 58 -21.43 4.20 7.61
C LYS A 58 -20.09 4.23 8.37
N GLY A 59 -19.05 4.88 7.85
CA GLY A 59 -17.71 4.86 8.44
C GLY A 59 -16.98 3.52 8.27
N ASP A 60 -17.30 2.76 7.21
CA ASP A 60 -16.73 1.44 6.96
C ASP A 60 -15.26 1.48 6.56
N PHE A 61 -14.76 2.64 6.11
CA PHE A 61 -13.37 2.79 5.65
C PHE A 61 -12.46 3.33 6.76
N VAL A 62 -11.24 2.81 6.84
CA VAL A 62 -10.16 3.40 7.65
C VAL A 62 -9.58 4.62 6.94
N GLU A 63 -9.55 4.60 5.62
CA GLU A 63 -9.23 5.72 4.75
C GLU A 63 -9.98 5.61 3.43
N HIS A 64 -10.25 6.72 2.78
CA HIS A 64 -10.75 6.78 1.41
C HIS A 64 -10.32 8.08 0.74
N ALA A 65 -10.16 8.04 -0.58
CA ALA A 65 -9.78 9.19 -1.39
C ALA A 65 -10.41 9.13 -2.78
N GLN A 66 -10.48 10.28 -3.45
CA GLN A 66 -10.81 10.34 -4.87
C GLN A 66 -9.53 10.58 -5.67
N VAL A 67 -9.24 9.70 -6.62
CA VAL A 67 -8.04 9.74 -7.46
C VAL A 67 -8.47 9.63 -8.93
N HIS A 68 -8.16 10.65 -9.73
CA HIS A 68 -8.51 10.72 -11.16
C HIS A 68 -10.00 10.52 -11.49
N GLY A 69 -10.89 10.93 -10.57
CA GLY A 69 -12.33 10.82 -10.75
C GLY A 69 -12.97 9.57 -10.16
N ASP A 70 -12.20 8.54 -9.87
CA ASP A 70 -12.64 7.32 -9.20
C ASP A 70 -12.38 7.39 -7.69
N HIS A 71 -13.18 6.66 -6.91
CA HIS A 71 -12.99 6.52 -5.47
C HIS A 71 -12.17 5.26 -5.17
N TYR A 72 -11.34 5.37 -4.13
CA TYR A 72 -10.56 4.27 -3.55
C TYR A 72 -10.71 4.30 -2.04
N GLY A 73 -10.69 3.15 -1.39
CA GLY A 73 -10.76 3.10 0.08
C GLY A 73 -10.42 1.73 0.64
N THR A 74 -9.94 1.74 1.87
CA THR A 74 -9.52 0.56 2.62
C THR A 74 -10.53 0.27 3.72
N LEU A 75 -11.16 -0.90 3.69
CA LEU A 75 -12.16 -1.31 4.68
C LEU A 75 -11.52 -1.51 6.05
N ARG A 76 -12.17 -0.98 7.08
CA ARG A 76 -11.73 -1.07 8.47
C ARG A 76 -11.95 -2.46 9.07
N GLU A 77 -13.13 -3.03 8.88
CA GLU A 77 -13.54 -4.29 9.50
C GLU A 77 -12.58 -5.46 9.20
N PRO A 78 -12.16 -5.76 7.94
CA PRO A 78 -11.25 -6.85 7.68
C PRO A 78 -9.87 -6.67 8.33
N ILE A 79 -9.41 -5.42 8.50
CA ILE A 79 -8.15 -5.12 9.18
C ILE A 79 -8.29 -5.47 10.66
N VAL A 80 -9.29 -4.89 11.34
CA VAL A 80 -9.52 -5.07 12.78
C VAL A 80 -9.71 -6.55 13.12
N THR A 81 -10.58 -7.26 12.41
CA THR A 81 -10.85 -8.68 12.66
C THR A 81 -9.60 -9.56 12.54
N ASN A 82 -8.72 -9.27 11.56
CA ASN A 82 -7.49 -10.05 11.43
C ASN A 82 -6.45 -9.67 12.49
N LEU A 83 -6.31 -8.40 12.85
CA LEU A 83 -5.44 -7.96 13.95
C LEU A 83 -5.87 -8.56 15.29
N GLU A 84 -7.16 -8.58 15.61
CA GLU A 84 -7.70 -9.19 16.84
C GLU A 84 -7.41 -10.70 16.94
N THR A 85 -7.26 -11.38 15.79
CA THR A 85 -6.87 -12.79 15.76
C THR A 85 -5.36 -13.01 15.74
N GLY A 86 -4.56 -11.95 15.88
CA GLY A 86 -3.10 -12.00 15.91
C GLY A 86 -2.46 -12.23 14.53
N LYS A 87 -3.19 -11.96 13.45
CA LYS A 87 -2.64 -12.07 12.09
C LYS A 87 -2.02 -10.77 11.63
N ASP A 88 -0.89 -10.86 10.94
CA ASP A 88 -0.34 -9.73 10.22
C ASP A 88 -1.24 -9.32 9.04
N VAL A 89 -1.43 -8.02 8.88
CA VAL A 89 -2.24 -7.43 7.82
C VAL A 89 -1.36 -6.61 6.88
N LEU A 90 -1.37 -6.94 5.60
CA LEU A 90 -0.69 -6.16 4.55
C LEU A 90 -1.68 -5.21 3.88
N ILE A 91 -1.38 -3.92 3.95
CA ILE A 91 -2.09 -2.84 3.25
C ILE A 91 -1.18 -2.27 2.17
N ASP A 92 -1.63 -2.28 0.92
CA ASP A 92 -0.98 -1.65 -0.24
C ASP A 92 -1.70 -0.34 -0.57
N ILE A 93 -1.03 0.78 -0.37
CA ILE A 93 -1.66 2.10 -0.39
C ILE A 93 -0.72 3.17 -0.97
N ASP A 94 -1.26 4.29 -1.41
CA ASP A 94 -0.47 5.45 -1.81
C ASP A 94 -0.03 6.30 -0.60
N THR A 95 0.77 7.34 -0.84
CA THR A 95 1.31 8.19 0.22
C THR A 95 0.24 9.01 0.95
N GLN A 96 -0.84 9.39 0.26
CA GLN A 96 -1.94 10.16 0.85
C GLN A 96 -2.76 9.29 1.81
N GLY A 97 -3.17 8.11 1.35
CA GLY A 97 -3.89 7.15 2.18
C GLY A 97 -3.05 6.67 3.37
N ALA A 98 -1.73 6.49 3.18
CA ALA A 98 -0.82 6.16 4.26
C ALA A 98 -0.80 7.23 5.36
N ALA A 99 -0.80 8.51 4.99
CA ALA A 99 -0.88 9.62 5.94
C ALA A 99 -2.20 9.60 6.74
N VAL A 100 -3.32 9.26 6.09
CA VAL A 100 -4.62 9.10 6.77
C VAL A 100 -4.60 7.96 7.77
N ILE A 101 -4.07 6.78 7.39
CA ILE A 101 -4.00 5.61 8.29
C ILE A 101 -3.09 5.90 9.49
N ARG A 102 -1.93 6.55 9.31
CA ARG A 102 -1.06 6.96 10.43
C ARG A 102 -1.79 7.81 11.49
N ASN A 103 -2.74 8.61 11.04
CA ASN A 103 -3.52 9.53 11.90
C ASN A 103 -4.92 8.99 12.21
N CYS A 104 -5.22 7.73 11.92
CA CYS A 104 -6.54 7.17 12.20
C CYS A 104 -6.81 7.12 13.70
N GLY A 105 -8.08 7.30 14.07
CA GLY A 105 -8.51 7.32 15.47
C GLY A 105 -8.60 5.94 16.14
N ASP A 106 -8.35 4.85 15.39
CA ASP A 106 -8.42 3.48 15.89
C ASP A 106 -7.10 3.09 16.58
N PRO A 107 -7.11 2.87 17.93
CA PRO A 107 -5.89 2.54 18.67
C PRO A 107 -5.27 1.21 18.22
N LEU A 108 -6.08 0.18 17.92
CA LEU A 108 -5.59 -1.13 17.50
C LEU A 108 -4.82 -1.04 16.19
N ILE A 109 -5.36 -0.33 15.21
CA ILE A 109 -4.70 -0.12 13.92
C ILE A 109 -3.41 0.68 14.10
N ARG A 110 -3.45 1.77 14.88
CA ARG A 110 -2.29 2.63 15.09
C ARG A 110 -1.16 1.91 15.84
N ASP A 111 -1.49 1.14 16.88
CA ASP A 111 -0.49 0.43 17.68
C ASP A 111 0.12 -0.77 16.94
N ALA A 112 -0.66 -1.38 16.02
CA ALA A 112 -0.18 -2.44 15.14
C ALA A 112 0.59 -1.91 13.91
N LEU A 113 0.53 -0.60 13.64
CA LEU A 113 1.05 -0.05 12.40
C LEU A 113 2.58 -0.12 12.32
N THR A 114 3.07 -0.79 11.28
CA THR A 114 4.41 -0.64 10.73
C THR A 114 4.27 -0.22 9.28
N ASP A 115 4.89 0.88 8.90
CA ASP A 115 4.83 1.35 7.53
C ASP A 115 6.20 1.39 6.86
N VAL A 116 6.23 0.93 5.62
CA VAL A 116 7.43 0.76 4.80
C VAL A 116 7.26 1.53 3.50
N PHE A 117 8.21 2.39 3.21
CA PHE A 117 8.28 3.11 1.95
C PHE A 117 9.27 2.44 1.00
N ILE A 118 8.83 2.10 -0.21
CA ILE A 118 9.70 1.55 -1.24
C ILE A 118 10.12 2.70 -2.15
N MET A 119 11.39 3.08 -2.09
CA MET A 119 11.91 4.24 -2.79
C MET A 119 12.89 3.80 -3.90
N PRO A 120 12.74 4.25 -5.14
CA PRO A 120 13.77 4.04 -6.15
C PRO A 120 15.05 4.77 -5.71
N PRO A 121 16.25 4.32 -6.14
CA PRO A 121 17.51 4.99 -5.80
C PRO A 121 17.52 6.47 -6.18
N ASP A 122 16.97 6.76 -7.36
CA ASP A 122 16.83 8.11 -7.90
C ASP A 122 15.73 8.15 -8.98
N LEU A 123 15.46 9.36 -9.50
CA LEU A 123 14.47 9.57 -10.56
C LEU A 123 14.94 9.05 -11.92
N GLU A 124 16.25 8.92 -12.15
CA GLU A 124 16.79 8.37 -13.39
C GLU A 124 16.49 6.87 -13.50
N GLU A 125 16.74 6.13 -12.42
CA GLU A 125 16.37 4.72 -12.34
C GLU A 125 14.85 4.51 -12.49
N LEU A 126 14.04 5.37 -11.87
CA LEU A 126 12.59 5.34 -12.05
C LEU A 126 12.20 5.57 -13.52
N ARG A 127 12.82 6.55 -14.19
CA ARG A 127 12.60 6.81 -15.62
C ARG A 127 12.94 5.58 -16.47
N LYS A 128 14.06 4.91 -16.21
CA LYS A 128 14.45 3.67 -16.91
C LYS A 128 13.39 2.57 -16.73
N ARG A 129 12.86 2.40 -15.53
CA ARG A 129 11.80 1.42 -15.24
C ARG A 129 10.50 1.73 -16.00
N LEU A 130 10.08 2.99 -16.04
CA LEU A 130 8.90 3.44 -16.79
C LEU A 130 9.07 3.22 -18.29
N LEU A 131 10.22 3.60 -18.85
CA LEU A 131 10.53 3.38 -20.26
C LEU A 131 10.53 1.89 -20.63
N LYS A 132 11.10 1.03 -19.79
CA LYS A 132 11.15 -0.42 -20.01
C LYS A 132 9.76 -1.07 -20.07
N ARG A 133 8.78 -0.51 -19.39
CA ARG A 133 7.37 -1.00 -19.44
C ARG A 133 6.74 -0.78 -20.82
N GLY A 134 7.13 0.27 -21.52
CA GLY A 134 6.70 0.53 -22.90
C GLY A 134 5.22 0.84 -23.09
N THR A 135 4.49 1.11 -22.01
CA THR A 135 3.02 1.34 -22.02
C THR A 135 2.65 2.81 -22.01
N GLU A 136 3.63 3.72 -21.95
CA GLU A 136 3.41 5.14 -21.65
C GLU A 136 4.08 6.03 -22.70
N THR A 137 3.44 7.15 -23.01
CA THR A 137 4.03 8.21 -23.85
C THR A 137 5.07 8.99 -23.06
N ALA A 138 5.98 9.69 -23.76
CA ALA A 138 7.00 10.54 -23.11
C ALA A 138 6.35 11.56 -22.14
N GLN A 139 5.24 12.19 -22.53
CA GLN A 139 4.52 13.15 -21.69
C GLN A 139 3.95 12.52 -20.42
N GLN A 140 3.45 11.29 -20.52
CA GLN A 140 2.97 10.53 -19.34
C GLN A 140 4.10 10.17 -18.39
N ILE A 141 5.28 9.79 -18.93
CA ILE A 141 6.47 9.52 -18.14
C ILE A 141 6.92 10.78 -17.38
N ASP A 142 7.00 11.92 -18.04
CA ASP A 142 7.41 13.17 -17.40
C ASP A 142 6.43 13.59 -16.29
N SER A 143 5.12 13.45 -16.53
CA SER A 143 4.10 13.70 -15.50
C SER A 143 4.24 12.76 -14.30
N ARG A 144 4.51 11.46 -14.55
CA ARG A 144 4.73 10.48 -13.47
C ARG A 144 6.00 10.75 -12.68
N LEU A 145 7.07 11.15 -13.34
CA LEU A 145 8.32 11.51 -12.67
C LEU A 145 8.14 12.74 -11.78
N ALA A 146 7.40 13.75 -12.25
CA ALA A 146 7.08 14.93 -11.44
C ALA A 146 6.23 14.58 -10.21
N THR A 147 5.29 13.64 -10.34
CA THR A 147 4.50 13.14 -9.21
C THR A 147 5.38 12.33 -8.26
N ALA A 148 6.17 11.40 -8.78
CA ALA A 148 7.07 10.57 -7.99
C ALA A 148 8.10 11.38 -7.20
N ALA A 149 8.64 12.46 -7.78
CA ALA A 149 9.57 13.35 -7.07
C ALA A 149 8.95 13.93 -5.80
N ARG A 150 7.68 14.36 -5.87
CA ARG A 150 6.93 14.86 -4.70
C ARG A 150 6.61 13.74 -3.70
N GLU A 151 6.20 12.57 -4.20
CA GLU A 151 5.92 11.42 -3.35
C GLU A 151 7.17 10.92 -2.62
N MET A 152 8.34 11.01 -3.26
CA MET A 152 9.62 10.65 -2.65
C MET A 152 10.00 11.54 -1.47
N GLU A 153 9.56 12.78 -1.39
CA GLU A 153 9.83 13.67 -0.26
C GLU A 153 9.24 13.14 1.06
N HIS A 154 8.19 12.31 0.99
CA HIS A 154 7.51 11.72 2.14
C HIS A 154 8.22 10.53 2.79
N TRP A 155 9.36 10.07 2.30
CA TRP A 155 10.04 8.89 2.83
C TRP A 155 10.35 9.00 4.34
N ARG A 156 10.58 10.21 4.85
CA ARG A 156 10.87 10.48 6.27
C ARG A 156 9.67 10.30 7.20
N ASP A 157 8.47 10.25 6.65
CA ASP A 157 7.24 10.07 7.41
C ASP A 157 7.00 8.59 7.78
N TYR A 158 7.80 7.67 7.21
CA TYR A 158 7.65 6.22 7.38
C TYR A 158 8.63 5.67 8.42
N HIS A 159 8.21 4.58 9.10
CA HIS A 159 9.08 3.88 10.04
C HIS A 159 10.30 3.28 9.34
N TYR A 160 10.12 2.77 8.13
CA TYR A 160 11.17 2.12 7.34
C TYR A 160 11.16 2.58 5.89
N THR A 161 12.35 2.68 5.30
CA THR A 161 12.51 2.93 3.86
C THR A 161 13.40 1.86 3.26
N ILE A 162 12.90 1.18 2.22
CA ILE A 162 13.68 0.26 1.39
C ILE A 162 14.09 0.99 0.12
N ILE A 163 15.39 1.20 -0.08
CA ILE A 163 15.91 1.63 -1.37
C ILE A 163 15.83 0.44 -2.32
N SER A 164 14.94 0.55 -3.31
CA SER A 164 14.57 -0.56 -4.19
C SER A 164 15.71 -0.97 -5.11
N GLY A 165 16.08 -2.24 -5.00
CA GLY A 165 17.01 -2.94 -5.89
C GLY A 165 16.29 -3.96 -6.77
N SER A 166 16.70 -5.22 -6.69
CA SER A 166 15.95 -6.34 -7.24
C SER A 166 14.77 -6.70 -6.35
N VAL A 167 13.77 -7.37 -6.93
CA VAL A 167 12.56 -7.82 -6.18
C VAL A 167 12.94 -8.77 -5.04
N GLU A 168 13.94 -9.61 -5.25
CA GLU A 168 14.46 -10.56 -4.29
C GLU A 168 15.12 -9.86 -3.08
N GLU A 169 15.93 -8.84 -3.33
CA GLU A 169 16.56 -8.03 -2.28
C GLU A 169 15.51 -7.24 -1.49
N ASP A 170 14.55 -6.63 -2.19
CA ASP A 170 13.47 -5.86 -1.56
C ASP A 170 12.60 -6.75 -0.68
N LEU A 171 12.28 -7.98 -1.14
CA LEU A 171 11.56 -8.98 -0.35
C LEU A 171 12.35 -9.42 0.88
N GLN A 172 13.66 -9.61 0.75
CA GLN A 172 14.52 -9.96 1.89
C GLN A 172 14.55 -8.85 2.93
N ARG A 173 14.72 -7.59 2.51
CA ARG A 173 14.69 -6.42 3.42
C ARG A 173 13.33 -6.27 4.10
N PHE A 174 12.25 -6.47 3.35
CA PHE A 174 10.90 -6.46 3.92
C PHE A 174 10.72 -7.52 5.00
N ARG A 175 11.18 -8.75 4.77
CA ARG A 175 11.13 -9.83 5.77
C ARG A 175 11.95 -9.51 7.01
N GLN A 176 13.14 -8.95 6.86
CA GLN A 176 13.97 -8.52 7.99
C GLN A 176 13.27 -7.46 8.84
N ILE A 177 12.54 -6.53 8.22
CA ILE A 177 11.71 -5.56 8.93
C ILE A 177 10.59 -6.27 9.71
N MET A 178 9.85 -7.18 9.06
CA MET A 178 8.78 -7.93 9.71
C MET A 178 9.29 -8.76 10.88
N ASP A 179 10.44 -9.42 10.72
CA ASP A 179 11.08 -10.19 11.79
C ASP A 179 11.45 -9.28 12.95
N ALA A 180 12.10 -8.14 12.70
CA ALA A 180 12.48 -7.19 13.74
C ALA A 180 11.25 -6.64 14.49
N GLU A 181 10.19 -6.29 13.77
CA GLU A 181 8.93 -5.80 14.34
C GLU A 181 8.24 -6.84 15.24
N SER A 182 8.38 -8.14 14.92
CA SER A 182 7.80 -9.22 15.74
C SER A 182 8.44 -9.36 17.11
N TYR A 183 9.68 -8.86 17.29
CA TYR A 183 10.42 -8.87 18.56
C TYR A 183 10.26 -7.60 19.39
N LEU A 184 9.50 -6.62 18.93
CA LEU A 184 9.24 -5.43 19.74
C LEU A 184 8.47 -5.81 21.01
N SER A 185 9.02 -5.44 22.17
CA SER A 185 8.45 -5.80 23.49
C SER A 185 6.99 -5.40 23.64
N ARG A 186 6.58 -4.26 23.07
CA ARG A 186 5.18 -3.78 23.07
C ARG A 186 4.22 -4.70 22.30
N ARG A 187 4.73 -5.58 21.43
CA ARG A 187 3.96 -6.56 20.64
C ARG A 187 3.97 -7.95 21.24
N LEU A 188 4.81 -8.19 22.25
CA LEU A 188 4.82 -9.45 22.98
C LEU A 188 3.62 -9.45 23.93
N ILE A 189 2.60 -10.20 23.56
CA ILE A 189 1.44 -10.43 24.42
C ILE A 189 1.89 -11.43 25.49
N GLU A 190 1.67 -11.11 26.76
CA GLU A 190 1.82 -12.10 27.83
C GLU A 190 0.85 -13.26 27.53
N LYS A 191 1.39 -14.45 27.40
CA LYS A 191 0.63 -15.69 27.16
C LYS A 191 0.00 -16.17 28.44
#